data_3d170d3d3a03c94028dfb34aa732130f
#
_entry.id   3d170d3d3a03c94028dfb34aa732130f
#
_cell.length_a   1.000
_cell.length_b   1.000
_cell.length_c   1.000
_cell.angle_alpha   90.00
_cell.angle_beta   90.00
_cell.angle_gamma   90.00
#
_symmetry.space_group_name_H-M   'P 1'
#
loop_
_entity.id
_entity.type
_entity.pdbx_description
1 polymer ?
#
loop_
_entity_poly.entity_id
_entity_poly.type
_entity_poly.pdbx_seq_one_letter_code
_entity_poly.pdbx_strand_id
1 'polypeptide(L)'
;GNLKNRITKGSWHVENIVKVDEKARVVYFLACGMDKNENPYYDHLYRVNLDGSGLKQLTKKDFFHEVTMTDDARFFVDNYSRVNTIPTAELIDAATGSKVMTLQTSDFSQLFAAGYKFPEIFKVKAADGITDLWGTMYKPFDFDSTKVYPIIDYVYPGPQVEATNYPFTRMTPRTDRLAQA
;
A
#
# COMPACT_ATOMS: atom_id res chain seq x y z
N GLY A 1 -10.20 13.99 29.63
CA GLY A 1 -9.76 12.70 30.16
C GLY A 1 -8.25 12.67 30.34
N ASN A 2 -7.74 11.78 31.19
CA ASN A 2 -6.32 11.64 31.44
C ASN A 2 -5.73 10.59 30.49
N LEU A 3 -4.54 10.86 29.91
CA LEU A 3 -3.77 9.85 29.17
C LEU A 3 -3.40 8.70 30.12
N LYS A 4 -3.80 7.47 29.76
CA LYS A 4 -3.49 6.29 30.56
C LYS A 4 -2.13 5.70 30.17
N ASN A 5 -1.93 5.43 28.89
CA ASN A 5 -0.68 4.88 28.36
C ASN A 5 -0.57 5.15 26.87
N ARG A 6 0.64 5.06 26.35
CA ARG A 6 0.94 5.04 24.92
C ARG A 6 0.88 3.60 24.42
N ILE A 7 0.06 3.33 23.41
CA ILE A 7 -0.16 1.98 22.87
C ILE A 7 0.98 1.56 21.93
N THR A 8 1.46 2.49 21.09
CA THR A 8 2.49 2.20 20.07
C THR A 8 3.68 3.13 20.20
N LYS A 9 4.87 2.66 19.78
CA LYS A 9 6.13 3.43 19.77
C LYS A 9 6.90 3.13 18.49
N GLY A 10 7.63 4.11 17.95
CA GLY A 10 8.48 3.93 16.78
C GLY A 10 8.50 5.15 15.86
N SER A 11 9.40 5.11 14.86
CA SER A 11 9.51 6.13 13.80
C SER A 11 8.79 5.63 12.56
N TRP A 12 7.48 5.57 12.62
CA TRP A 12 6.57 5.10 11.59
C TRP A 12 5.22 5.81 11.74
N HIS A 13 4.41 5.78 10.70
CA HIS A 13 3.15 6.51 10.64
C HIS A 13 1.95 5.58 10.90
N VAL A 14 0.99 6.05 11.71
CA VAL A 14 -0.34 5.44 11.85
C VAL A 14 -1.29 6.21 10.95
N GLU A 15 -1.80 5.55 9.92
CA GLU A 15 -2.71 6.15 8.96
C GLU A 15 -4.10 6.32 9.58
N ASN A 16 -4.67 5.22 10.06
CA ASN A 16 -5.97 5.27 10.72
C ASN A 16 -6.19 4.10 11.69
N ILE A 17 -7.21 4.23 12.53
CA ILE A 17 -7.73 3.16 13.37
C ILE A 17 -8.87 2.49 12.62
N VAL A 18 -8.68 1.20 12.28
CA VAL A 18 -9.69 0.40 11.58
C VAL A 18 -10.78 -0.05 12.56
N LYS A 19 -10.39 -0.54 13.74
CA LYS A 19 -11.34 -1.02 14.74
C LYS A 19 -10.74 -1.08 16.13
N VAL A 20 -11.58 -0.84 17.15
CA VAL A 20 -11.29 -1.11 18.54
C VAL A 20 -12.22 -2.21 19.02
N ASP A 21 -11.68 -3.36 19.40
CA ASP A 21 -12.40 -4.42 20.08
C ASP A 21 -12.20 -4.27 21.59
N GLU A 22 -13.20 -3.64 22.24
CA GLU A 22 -13.15 -3.37 23.68
C GLU A 22 -13.21 -4.66 24.52
N LYS A 23 -13.92 -5.69 24.03
CA LYS A 23 -14.04 -6.99 24.74
C LYS A 23 -12.73 -7.75 24.71
N ALA A 24 -12.11 -7.86 23.54
CA ALA A 24 -10.81 -8.49 23.39
C ALA A 24 -9.65 -7.58 23.84
N ARG A 25 -9.92 -6.28 24.09
CA ARG A 25 -8.91 -5.26 24.43
C ARG A 25 -7.82 -5.10 23.37
N VAL A 26 -8.22 -5.09 22.10
CA VAL A 26 -7.34 -5.04 20.93
C VAL A 26 -7.71 -3.84 20.07
N VAL A 27 -6.70 -3.19 19.47
CA VAL A 27 -6.85 -2.18 18.42
C VAL A 27 -6.30 -2.75 17.11
N TYR A 28 -7.04 -2.57 16.04
CA TYR A 28 -6.63 -2.81 14.66
C TYR A 28 -6.44 -1.46 13.97
N PHE A 29 -5.30 -1.28 13.30
CA PHE A 29 -4.95 0.00 12.67
C PHE A 29 -4.09 -0.21 11.44
N LEU A 30 -4.20 0.72 10.48
CA LEU A 30 -3.32 0.81 9.34
C LEU A 30 -2.11 1.68 9.70
N ALA A 31 -0.95 1.25 9.24
CA ALA A 31 0.30 1.96 9.42
C ALA A 31 1.30 1.63 8.32
N CYS A 32 2.22 2.57 8.05
CA CYS A 32 3.29 2.41 7.07
C CYS A 32 4.65 2.81 7.65
N GLY A 33 5.73 2.38 6.96
CA GLY A 33 7.11 2.74 7.31
C GLY A 33 7.73 1.97 8.48
N MET A 34 7.10 0.89 8.96
CA MET A 34 7.68 0.03 10.00
C MET A 34 8.84 -0.82 9.50
N ASP A 35 8.71 -1.41 8.32
CA ASP A 35 9.80 -2.17 7.68
C ASP A 35 10.65 -1.23 6.84
N LYS A 36 11.93 -1.09 7.20
CA LYS A 36 12.87 -0.20 6.50
C LYS A 36 13.33 -0.73 5.14
N ASN A 37 13.07 -2.00 4.86
CA ASN A 37 13.45 -2.64 3.60
C ASN A 37 12.33 -2.62 2.56
N GLU A 38 11.18 -2.04 2.91
CA GLU A 38 10.00 -1.93 2.08
C GLU A 38 9.76 -0.49 1.65
N ASN A 39 8.91 -0.29 0.65
CA ASN A 39 8.41 1.04 0.31
C ASN A 39 7.70 1.63 1.55
N PRO A 40 8.16 2.76 2.11
CA PRO A 40 7.64 3.31 3.36
C PRO A 40 6.19 3.80 3.29
N TYR A 41 5.61 3.80 2.09
CA TYR A 41 4.23 4.23 1.86
C TYR A 41 3.24 3.06 1.71
N TYR A 42 3.70 1.80 1.87
CA TYR A 42 2.79 0.67 1.89
C TYR A 42 2.09 0.56 3.23
N ASP A 43 0.77 0.70 3.21
CA ASP A 43 -0.07 0.51 4.38
C ASP A 43 -0.24 -0.96 4.71
N HIS A 44 -0.04 -1.29 5.97
CA HIS A 44 -0.26 -2.62 6.51
C HIS A 44 -1.25 -2.58 7.67
N LEU A 45 -2.06 -3.64 7.78
CA LEU A 45 -2.90 -3.84 8.95
C LEU A 45 -2.08 -4.44 10.09
N TYR A 46 -2.15 -3.78 11.23
CA TYR A 46 -1.58 -4.24 12.49
C TYR A 46 -2.67 -4.45 13.53
N ARG A 47 -2.38 -5.33 14.47
CA ARG A 47 -3.12 -5.43 15.74
C ARG A 47 -2.18 -5.18 16.92
N VAL A 48 -2.72 -4.62 18.00
CA VAL A 48 -1.99 -4.40 19.25
C VAL A 48 -2.98 -4.44 20.40
N ASN A 49 -2.56 -4.94 21.57
CA ASN A 49 -3.38 -4.87 22.78
C ASN A 49 -3.45 -3.42 23.31
N LEU A 50 -4.52 -3.08 24.01
CA LEU A 50 -4.70 -1.72 24.58
C LEU A 50 -3.60 -1.32 25.58
N ASP A 51 -2.85 -2.27 26.12
CA ASP A 51 -1.70 -2.02 26.98
C ASP A 51 -0.38 -1.82 26.20
N GLY A 52 -0.43 -1.95 24.86
CA GLY A 52 0.71 -1.83 23.96
C GLY A 52 1.49 -3.11 23.72
N SER A 53 1.11 -4.21 24.34
CA SER A 53 1.73 -5.52 24.10
C SER A 53 1.17 -6.19 22.82
N GLY A 54 1.87 -7.20 22.31
CA GLY A 54 1.37 -8.07 21.25
C GLY A 54 1.21 -7.37 19.89
N LEU A 55 2.00 -6.33 19.59
CA LEU A 55 2.01 -5.71 18.27
C LEU A 55 2.37 -6.75 17.20
N LYS A 56 1.50 -6.89 16.21
CA LYS A 56 1.63 -7.86 15.12
C LYS A 56 1.11 -7.33 13.82
N GLN A 57 1.88 -7.47 12.74
CA GLN A 57 1.42 -7.27 11.36
C GLN A 57 0.56 -8.45 10.91
N LEU A 58 -0.57 -8.17 10.28
CA LEU A 58 -1.55 -9.16 9.83
C LEU A 58 -1.56 -9.35 8.31
N THR A 59 -1.03 -8.40 7.56
CA THR A 59 -1.00 -8.39 6.09
C THR A 59 0.36 -8.81 5.55
N LYS A 60 0.41 -9.18 4.27
CA LYS A 60 1.64 -9.60 3.58
C LYS A 60 2.61 -8.43 3.41
N LYS A 61 3.89 -8.73 3.27
CA LYS A 61 4.92 -7.74 2.93
C LYS A 61 4.89 -7.39 1.44
N ASP A 62 5.50 -6.24 1.11
CA ASP A 62 5.71 -5.75 -0.26
C ASP A 62 4.43 -5.46 -1.05
N PHE A 63 3.33 -5.11 -0.36
CA PHE A 63 2.08 -4.67 -0.96
C PHE A 63 1.45 -3.53 -0.19
N PHE A 64 0.69 -2.72 -0.89
CA PHE A 64 -0.28 -1.80 -0.30
C PHE A 64 -1.58 -2.54 -0.02
N HIS A 65 -2.20 -2.29 1.13
CA HIS A 65 -3.38 -2.99 1.61
C HIS A 65 -4.55 -2.04 1.87
N GLU A 66 -5.71 -2.40 1.31
CA GLU A 66 -7.00 -1.78 1.62
C GLU A 66 -7.85 -2.82 2.35
N VAL A 67 -8.13 -2.57 3.63
CA VAL A 67 -8.79 -3.56 4.46
C VAL A 67 -10.19 -3.15 4.87
N THR A 68 -11.10 -4.12 4.89
CA THR A 68 -12.44 -3.97 5.45
C THR A 68 -12.67 -5.07 6.48
N MET A 69 -12.86 -4.68 7.74
CA MET A 69 -13.03 -5.62 8.86
C MET A 69 -14.50 -5.90 9.12
N THR A 70 -14.82 -7.14 9.49
CA THR A 70 -16.15 -7.54 9.93
C THR A 70 -16.53 -6.88 11.27
N ASP A 71 -17.82 -6.75 11.52
CA ASP A 71 -18.33 -6.10 12.73
C ASP A 71 -17.90 -6.79 14.02
N ASP A 72 -17.76 -8.10 13.99
CA ASP A 72 -17.31 -8.93 15.12
C ASP A 72 -15.77 -9.02 15.25
N ALA A 73 -15.02 -8.33 14.39
CA ALA A 73 -13.56 -8.33 14.32
C ALA A 73 -12.92 -9.73 14.18
N ARG A 74 -13.67 -10.71 13.66
CA ARG A 74 -13.14 -12.07 13.44
C ARG A 74 -12.37 -12.21 12.15
N PHE A 75 -12.79 -11.48 11.10
CA PHE A 75 -12.21 -11.55 9.78
C PHE A 75 -12.03 -10.15 9.20
N PHE A 76 -11.17 -10.05 8.21
CA PHE A 76 -11.13 -8.90 7.32
C PHE A 76 -10.94 -9.34 5.87
N VAL A 77 -11.47 -8.55 4.96
CA VAL A 77 -11.15 -8.64 3.54
C VAL A 77 -9.93 -7.76 3.31
N ASP A 78 -8.89 -8.34 2.73
CA ASP A 78 -7.66 -7.69 2.36
C ASP A 78 -7.61 -7.56 0.83
N ASN A 79 -7.76 -6.34 0.32
CA ASN A 79 -7.50 -6.03 -1.09
C ASN A 79 -6.07 -5.51 -1.18
N TYR A 80 -5.18 -6.28 -1.76
CA TYR A 80 -3.80 -5.89 -1.85
C TYR A 80 -3.29 -5.87 -3.29
N SER A 81 -2.41 -4.92 -3.54
CA SER A 81 -1.70 -4.76 -4.82
C SER A 81 -0.54 -3.79 -4.68
N ARG A 82 0.26 -3.73 -5.73
CA ARG A 82 1.16 -2.62 -6.05
C ARG A 82 0.75 -2.05 -7.40
N VAL A 83 1.27 -0.90 -7.78
CA VAL A 83 1.03 -0.33 -9.11
C VAL A 83 1.38 -1.28 -10.26
N ASN A 84 2.28 -2.23 -10.00
CA ASN A 84 2.80 -3.20 -10.97
C ASN A 84 2.42 -4.65 -10.65
N THR A 85 1.33 -4.88 -9.94
CA THR A 85 0.82 -6.23 -9.66
C THR A 85 -0.69 -6.31 -9.88
N ILE A 86 -1.16 -7.51 -10.16
CA ILE A 86 -2.59 -7.77 -10.31
C ILE A 86 -3.26 -7.73 -8.92
N PRO A 87 -4.31 -6.91 -8.72
CA PRO A 87 -5.04 -6.85 -7.46
C PRO A 87 -5.65 -8.19 -7.07
N THR A 88 -5.53 -8.52 -5.80
CA THR A 88 -6.11 -9.74 -5.21
C THR A 88 -6.86 -9.40 -3.93
N ALA A 89 -8.02 -10.01 -3.75
CA ALA A 89 -8.83 -9.93 -2.54
C ALA A 89 -8.80 -11.27 -1.80
N GLU A 90 -8.47 -11.24 -0.52
CA GLU A 90 -8.44 -12.42 0.35
C GLU A 90 -9.25 -12.19 1.62
N LEU A 91 -9.87 -13.26 2.14
CA LEU A 91 -10.45 -13.29 3.48
C LEU A 91 -9.39 -13.79 4.46
N ILE A 92 -9.14 -12.99 5.50
CA ILE A 92 -8.09 -13.23 6.47
C ILE A 92 -8.70 -13.35 7.88
N ASP A 93 -8.20 -14.27 8.68
CA ASP A 93 -8.50 -14.36 10.11
C ASP A 93 -7.79 -13.24 10.87
N ALA A 94 -8.56 -12.40 11.57
CA ALA A 94 -8.03 -11.20 12.21
C ALA A 94 -7.21 -11.46 13.47
N ALA A 95 -7.34 -12.63 14.09
CA ALA A 95 -6.54 -12.99 15.26
C ALA A 95 -5.14 -13.46 14.87
N THR A 96 -5.05 -14.19 13.76
CA THR A 96 -3.81 -14.85 13.34
C THR A 96 -3.11 -14.20 12.16
N GLY A 97 -3.84 -13.47 11.28
CA GLY A 97 -3.34 -13.01 9.99
C GLY A 97 -3.26 -14.14 8.95
N SER A 98 -3.87 -15.30 9.23
CA SER A 98 -3.85 -16.44 8.31
C SER A 98 -4.91 -16.28 7.25
N LYS A 99 -4.55 -16.57 6.00
CA LYS A 99 -5.50 -16.59 4.90
C LYS A 99 -6.52 -17.71 5.09
N VAL A 100 -7.79 -17.36 5.04
CA VAL A 100 -8.91 -18.30 5.02
C VAL A 100 -9.18 -18.77 3.59
N MET A 101 -9.33 -17.82 2.67
CA MET A 101 -9.54 -18.10 1.25
C MET A 101 -9.22 -16.89 0.38
N THR A 102 -8.94 -17.14 -0.88
CA THR A 102 -8.92 -16.10 -1.91
C THR A 102 -10.35 -15.84 -2.38
N LEU A 103 -10.78 -14.59 -2.35
CA LEU A 103 -12.10 -14.18 -2.81
C LEU A 103 -12.09 -13.90 -4.31
N GLN A 104 -11.08 -13.15 -4.77
CA GLN A 104 -10.94 -12.76 -6.17
C GLN A 104 -9.48 -12.40 -6.49
N THR A 105 -9.08 -12.74 -7.72
CA THR A 105 -7.92 -12.15 -8.39
C THR A 105 -8.40 -11.53 -9.69
N SER A 106 -8.01 -10.30 -9.97
CA SER A 106 -8.40 -9.61 -11.20
C SER A 106 -7.83 -10.31 -12.43
N ASP A 107 -8.59 -10.38 -13.51
CA ASP A 107 -8.11 -10.92 -14.79
C ASP A 107 -7.64 -9.77 -15.69
N PHE A 108 -6.35 -9.74 -16.00
CA PHE A 108 -5.71 -8.74 -16.87
C PHE A 108 -5.38 -9.28 -18.26
N SER A 109 -5.85 -10.47 -18.62
CA SER A 109 -5.53 -11.11 -19.91
C SER A 109 -5.86 -10.22 -21.11
N GLN A 110 -7.04 -9.60 -21.11
CA GLN A 110 -7.44 -8.68 -22.19
C GLN A 110 -6.61 -7.39 -22.20
N LEU A 111 -6.24 -6.89 -21.02
CA LEU A 111 -5.42 -5.69 -20.89
C LEU A 111 -4.01 -5.94 -21.44
N PHE A 112 -3.40 -7.08 -21.10
CA PHE A 112 -2.10 -7.46 -21.65
C PHE A 112 -2.15 -7.76 -23.15
N ALA A 113 -3.22 -8.39 -23.62
CA ALA A 113 -3.43 -8.61 -25.07
C ALA A 113 -3.54 -7.29 -25.85
N ALA A 114 -4.03 -6.23 -25.21
CA ALA A 114 -4.07 -4.86 -25.78
C ALA A 114 -2.73 -4.12 -25.70
N GLY A 115 -1.66 -4.76 -25.18
CA GLY A 115 -0.32 -4.19 -25.12
C GLY A 115 0.01 -3.46 -23.81
N TYR A 116 -0.86 -3.50 -22.80
CA TYR A 116 -0.58 -2.88 -21.50
C TYR A 116 0.68 -3.46 -20.86
N LYS A 117 1.48 -2.59 -20.31
CA LYS A 117 2.66 -2.93 -19.49
C LYS A 117 2.53 -2.24 -18.13
N PHE A 118 2.88 -2.96 -17.09
CA PHE A 118 2.94 -2.36 -15.77
C PHE A 118 3.98 -1.22 -15.71
N PRO A 119 3.71 -0.18 -14.90
CA PRO A 119 4.70 0.83 -14.59
C PRO A 119 5.85 0.25 -13.78
N GLU A 120 6.98 0.95 -13.79
CA GLU A 120 8.16 0.60 -13.02
C GLU A 120 8.21 1.41 -11.72
N ILE A 121 8.43 0.74 -10.60
CA ILE A 121 8.73 1.39 -9.32
C ILE A 121 10.23 1.65 -9.29
N PHE A 122 10.62 2.87 -8.97
CA PHE A 122 12.03 3.25 -8.85
C PHE A 122 12.30 4.00 -7.55
N LYS A 123 13.56 4.08 -7.20
CA LYS A 123 14.05 4.78 -6.03
C LYS A 123 15.31 5.56 -6.40
N VAL A 124 15.36 6.83 -6.02
CA VAL A 124 16.49 7.72 -6.24
C VAL A 124 16.83 8.46 -4.94
N LYS A 125 18.06 8.94 -4.85
CA LYS A 125 18.45 9.78 -3.72
C LYS A 125 17.97 11.23 -3.92
N ALA A 126 17.48 11.84 -2.85
CA ALA A 126 17.19 13.26 -2.81
C ALA A 126 18.50 14.09 -2.90
N ALA A 127 18.37 15.40 -3.00
CA ALA A 127 19.52 16.32 -3.08
C ALA A 127 20.46 16.26 -1.85
N ASP A 128 19.97 15.75 -0.71
CA ASP A 128 20.79 15.53 0.48
C ASP A 128 21.71 14.30 0.40
N GLY A 129 21.57 13.49 -0.66
CA GLY A 129 22.32 12.24 -0.88
C GLY A 129 21.98 11.09 0.07
N ILE A 130 21.04 11.29 1.00
CA ILE A 130 20.69 10.34 2.08
C ILE A 130 19.27 9.83 1.92
N THR A 131 18.29 10.73 1.78
CA THR A 131 16.87 10.41 1.71
C THR A 131 16.51 9.68 0.43
N ASP A 132 15.82 8.56 0.55
CA ASP A 132 15.29 7.83 -0.59
C ASP A 132 13.95 8.43 -1.03
N LEU A 133 13.85 8.80 -2.31
CA LEU A 133 12.62 9.22 -2.97
C LEU A 133 12.11 8.06 -3.82
N TRP A 134 10.84 7.76 -3.66
CA TRP A 134 10.16 6.70 -4.40
C TRP A 134 9.30 7.29 -5.50
N GLY A 135 9.29 6.65 -6.64
CA GLY A 135 8.50 7.08 -7.78
C GLY A 135 7.98 5.91 -8.61
N THR A 136 7.01 6.23 -9.45
CA THR A 136 6.43 5.30 -10.42
C THR A 136 6.61 5.88 -11.81
N MET A 137 7.21 5.11 -12.72
CA MET A 137 7.50 5.52 -14.09
C MET A 137 6.59 4.77 -15.05
N TYR A 138 5.80 5.49 -15.80
CA TYR A 138 4.99 4.99 -16.91
C TYR A 138 5.72 5.22 -18.22
N LYS A 139 5.78 4.21 -19.05
CA LYS A 139 6.41 4.24 -20.38
C LYS A 139 5.37 4.02 -21.46
N PRO A 140 5.57 4.53 -22.68
CA PRO A 140 4.76 4.16 -23.84
C PRO A 140 4.72 2.64 -24.03
N PHE A 141 3.63 2.11 -24.60
CA PHE A 141 3.50 0.68 -24.87
C PHE A 141 4.57 0.17 -25.85
N ASP A 142 4.95 1.01 -26.81
CA ASP A 142 5.99 0.77 -27.80
C ASP A 142 7.37 1.31 -27.39
N PHE A 143 7.61 1.50 -26.09
CA PHE A 143 8.86 2.05 -25.57
C PHE A 143 10.08 1.32 -26.14
N ASP A 144 11.00 2.10 -26.70
CA ASP A 144 12.26 1.66 -27.30
C ASP A 144 13.44 2.35 -26.57
N SER A 145 14.22 1.60 -25.83
CA SER A 145 15.33 2.14 -25.03
C SER A 145 16.45 2.77 -25.85
N THR A 146 16.44 2.63 -27.19
CA THR A 146 17.41 3.28 -28.10
C THR A 146 16.98 4.69 -28.49
N LYS A 147 15.75 5.07 -28.19
CA LYS A 147 15.18 6.39 -28.48
C LYS A 147 15.23 7.32 -27.28
N VAL A 148 15.16 8.60 -27.56
CA VAL A 148 15.05 9.66 -26.55
C VAL A 148 13.58 10.10 -26.45
N TYR A 149 13.07 10.15 -25.22
CA TYR A 149 11.70 10.56 -24.92
C TYR A 149 11.69 11.79 -24.01
N PRO A 150 10.70 12.69 -24.17
CA PRO A 150 10.46 13.72 -23.16
C PRO A 150 9.99 13.08 -21.85
N ILE A 151 10.41 13.67 -20.74
CA ILE A 151 9.96 13.24 -19.39
C ILE A 151 8.98 14.29 -18.88
N ILE A 152 7.84 13.81 -18.38
CA ILE A 152 6.86 14.62 -17.65
C ILE A 152 6.92 14.18 -16.19
N ASP A 153 7.38 15.07 -15.33
CA ASP A 153 7.41 14.84 -13.89
C ASP A 153 6.12 15.38 -13.26
N TYR A 154 5.35 14.47 -12.64
CA TYR A 154 4.17 14.80 -11.86
C TYR A 154 4.52 14.69 -10.38
N VAL A 155 4.67 15.84 -9.74
CA VAL A 155 5.00 15.95 -8.33
C VAL A 155 3.96 16.79 -7.60
N TYR A 156 3.64 16.39 -6.38
CA TYR A 156 2.77 17.17 -5.50
C TYR A 156 3.53 17.49 -4.20
N PRO A 157 4.25 18.62 -4.16
CA PRO A 157 5.10 18.96 -3.03
C PRO A 157 4.26 19.42 -1.85
N GLY A 158 4.21 18.60 -0.80
CA GLY A 158 3.51 18.92 0.43
C GLY A 158 3.22 17.66 1.25
N PRO A 159 3.23 17.75 2.58
CA PRO A 159 3.11 16.57 3.44
C PRO A 159 1.67 16.03 3.53
N GLN A 160 0.69 16.72 2.96
CA GLN A 160 -0.73 16.39 3.09
C GLN A 160 -1.31 15.65 1.89
N VAL A 161 -0.57 15.49 0.81
CA VAL A 161 -1.03 14.81 -0.41
C VAL A 161 0.10 13.98 -1.01
N GLU A 162 -0.25 12.79 -1.45
CA GLU A 162 0.65 11.86 -2.12
C GLU A 162 0.45 11.93 -3.63
N ALA A 163 1.54 11.96 -4.39
CA ALA A 163 1.50 12.03 -5.85
C ALA A 163 1.51 10.66 -6.53
N THR A 164 1.98 9.63 -5.81
CA THR A 164 2.09 8.27 -6.34
C THR A 164 0.92 7.41 -5.91
N ASN A 165 0.46 6.55 -6.83
CA ASN A 165 -0.50 5.51 -6.49
C ASN A 165 0.27 4.29 -6.01
N TYR A 166 0.05 3.89 -4.78
CA TYR A 166 0.68 2.69 -4.22
C TYR A 166 -0.05 1.42 -4.61
N PRO A 167 -1.40 1.36 -4.53
CA PRO A 167 -2.15 0.23 -5.07
C PRO A 167 -2.30 0.33 -6.60
N PHE A 168 -2.63 -0.78 -7.25
CA PHE A 168 -3.16 -0.72 -8.60
C PHE A 168 -4.56 -0.08 -8.56
N THR A 169 -4.77 0.99 -9.30
CA THR A 169 -6.04 1.71 -9.32
C THR A 169 -6.77 1.52 -10.65
N ARG A 170 -8.11 1.50 -10.61
CA ARG A 170 -8.95 1.50 -11.81
C ARG A 170 -8.92 2.82 -12.57
N MET A 171 -8.55 3.89 -11.89
CA MET A 171 -8.43 5.21 -12.49
C MET A 171 -7.02 5.39 -13.00
N THR A 172 -6.86 5.41 -14.30
CA THR A 172 -5.59 5.69 -14.94
C THR A 172 -5.07 7.05 -14.47
N PRO A 173 -3.91 7.14 -13.84
CA PRO A 173 -3.31 8.43 -13.48
C PRO A 173 -3.13 9.31 -14.72
N ARG A 174 -3.04 10.61 -14.51
CA ARG A 174 -2.78 11.55 -15.64
C ARG A 174 -1.50 11.21 -16.39
N THR A 175 -0.48 10.80 -15.66
CA THR A 175 0.82 10.38 -16.21
C THR A 175 0.71 9.14 -17.10
N ASP A 176 -0.09 8.15 -16.70
CA ASP A 176 -0.34 6.95 -17.49
C ASP A 176 -1.03 7.30 -18.83
N ARG A 177 -2.06 8.14 -18.82
CA ARG A 177 -2.73 8.60 -20.03
C ARG A 177 -1.78 9.33 -20.98
N LEU A 178 -0.90 10.16 -20.45
CA LEU A 178 0.05 10.92 -21.27
C LEU A 178 1.17 10.02 -21.84
N ALA A 179 1.56 8.98 -21.13
CA ALA A 179 2.61 8.06 -21.59
C ALA A 179 2.10 7.03 -22.60
N GLN A 180 0.80 6.76 -22.60
CA GLN A 180 0.19 5.68 -23.39
C GLN A 180 -0.75 6.18 -24.49
N ALA A 181 -0.90 7.50 -24.63
CA ALA A 181 -1.63 8.13 -25.73
C ALA A 181 -0.73 8.38 -26.94
#